data_fd44fce8943c4706e10f23e12cc716e3
#
_entry.id   fd44fce8943c4706e10f23e12cc716e3
#
_cell.length_a   1.000
_cell.length_b   1.000
_cell.length_c   1.000
_cell.angle_alpha   90.00
_cell.angle_beta   90.00
_cell.angle_gamma   90.00
#
_symmetry.space_group_name_H-M   'P 1'
#
loop_
_entity.id
_entity.type
_entity.pdbx_description
1 polymer ?
#
loop_
_entity_poly.entity_id
_entity_poly.type
_entity_poly.pdbx_seq_one_letter_code
_entity_poly.pdbx_strand_id
1 'polypeptide(L)'
;MIESKIITPERAIEFVKSNDQIVTGLGCSEGRAFLSVLHQRADDLKNVHISNCLPMATLPYMEPEYKDSFFLDGWFYSPVMRRMHKQGNASFIPNNLHMAAMHRLDAIKPNIYVGVCTPPDKHGYVSLSTGNTYERRMIDAADLVILEMNKNFPRTFGDVELHVSKVDWLIDADYDVPALPNIETSEKDEKIGQLIASQIDDGDNIQVGIGGIPNAVIKALYGKKDLGIHTEMLTSEVARLAKAGVITGDRKSLHRGKMVTTFIMGDQELYDFCDENPAVMVLDGNYVNRPDVIAQNDNQVSLNTTLEIDLTGQCASESIGPIQYSGTGGQADTARGAQEAKNGRSFIALYSTAMVKNRETGEREEKSKIVAQLTPGAIVSLQRSDVDRVVTEYGIAELRGKSVVQRVELLIGIAHPAYREQLLFDARRMGIIGGH
;
A
#
# COMPACT_ATOMS: atom_id res chain seq x y z
N MET A 1 18.71 32.05 6.88
CA MET A 1 17.75 31.39 7.78
C MET A 1 17.66 29.86 7.50
N ILE A 2 17.68 29.41 6.26
CA ILE A 2 17.69 27.95 5.92
C ILE A 2 19.05 27.34 6.22
N GLU A 3 20.14 28.01 5.84
CA GLU A 3 21.50 27.54 6.05
C GLU A 3 21.83 27.23 7.52
N SER A 4 21.25 27.95 8.45
CA SER A 4 21.44 27.70 9.90
C SER A 4 20.73 26.45 10.41
N LYS A 5 19.85 25.84 9.60
CA LYS A 5 19.15 24.60 9.93
C LYS A 5 19.81 23.37 9.29
N ILE A 6 20.78 23.54 8.39
CA ILE A 6 21.43 22.42 7.71
C ILE A 6 22.46 21.79 8.65
N ILE A 7 22.32 20.47 8.84
CA ILE A 7 23.23 19.65 9.66
C ILE A 7 23.59 18.37 8.87
N THR A 8 24.65 17.69 9.32
CA THR A 8 25.01 16.37 8.76
C THR A 8 24.14 15.26 9.37
N PRO A 9 24.02 14.10 8.70
CA PRO A 9 23.33 12.92 9.27
C PRO A 9 23.91 12.51 10.63
N GLU A 10 25.25 12.56 10.80
CA GLU A 10 25.93 12.21 12.05
C GLU A 10 25.55 13.18 13.18
N ARG A 11 25.40 14.46 12.87
CA ARG A 11 24.91 15.44 13.85
C ARG A 11 23.44 15.20 14.20
N ALA A 12 22.64 14.81 13.23
CA ALA A 12 21.21 14.54 13.43
C ALA A 12 20.96 13.36 14.37
N ILE A 13 21.74 12.28 14.27
CA ILE A 13 21.59 11.11 15.16
C ILE A 13 22.02 11.39 16.61
N GLU A 14 22.76 12.45 16.90
CA GLU A 14 23.09 12.84 18.27
C GLU A 14 21.86 13.25 19.09
N PHE A 15 20.77 13.67 18.45
CA PHE A 15 19.50 13.99 19.13
C PHE A 15 18.75 12.78 19.62
N VAL A 16 19.05 11.57 19.10
CA VAL A 16 18.36 10.33 19.46
C VAL A 16 18.74 9.90 20.87
N LYS A 17 17.74 9.53 21.65
CA LYS A 17 17.87 9.02 23.01
C LYS A 17 17.31 7.61 23.14
N SER A 18 17.75 6.88 24.15
CA SER A 18 17.15 5.58 24.47
C SER A 18 15.64 5.72 24.75
N ASN A 19 14.86 4.77 24.25
CA ASN A 19 13.39 4.71 24.29
C ASN A 19 12.68 5.72 23.37
N ASP A 20 13.38 6.45 22.49
CA ASP A 20 12.74 7.33 21.53
C ASP A 20 11.85 6.56 20.55
N GLN A 21 10.79 7.25 20.13
CA GLN A 21 9.88 6.83 19.08
C GLN A 21 10.17 7.68 17.84
N ILE A 22 10.85 7.09 16.88
CA ILE A 22 11.15 7.70 15.58
C ILE A 22 10.07 7.27 14.59
N VAL A 23 9.52 8.20 13.83
CA VAL A 23 8.67 7.88 12.69
C VAL A 23 9.36 8.36 11.43
N THR A 24 9.40 7.51 10.40
CA THR A 24 9.94 7.88 9.10
C THR A 24 8.88 7.77 8.00
N GLY A 25 9.10 8.48 6.89
CA GLY A 25 8.16 8.51 5.78
C GLY A 25 7.94 7.14 5.12
N LEU A 26 6.81 6.98 4.45
CA LEU A 26 6.42 5.76 3.76
C LEU A 26 7.29 5.51 2.52
N GLY A 27 7.79 4.30 2.37
CA GLY A 27 8.41 3.83 1.13
C GLY A 27 9.51 4.74 0.60
N CYS A 28 9.24 5.49 -0.47
CA CYS A 28 10.20 6.42 -1.07
C CYS A 28 10.52 7.62 -0.18
N SER A 29 9.61 8.01 0.72
CA SER A 29 9.77 9.16 1.63
C SER A 29 10.59 8.82 2.89
N GLU A 30 11.14 7.60 2.99
CA GLU A 30 12.01 7.16 4.09
C GLU A 30 13.28 8.05 4.19
N GLY A 31 13.59 8.53 5.38
CA GLY A 31 14.79 9.35 5.65
C GLY A 31 16.07 8.53 5.65
N ARG A 32 16.61 8.24 4.48
CA ARG A 32 17.70 7.27 4.28
C ARG A 32 19.06 7.76 4.76
N ALA A 33 19.37 9.04 4.60
CA ALA A 33 20.66 9.56 5.03
C ALA A 33 20.79 9.47 6.55
N PHE A 34 19.77 9.88 7.30
CA PHE A 34 19.70 9.74 8.75
C PHE A 34 19.77 8.27 9.21
N LEU A 35 18.89 7.43 8.64
CA LEU A 35 18.78 6.02 9.03
C LEU A 35 20.02 5.21 8.67
N SER A 36 20.78 5.59 7.65
CA SER A 36 22.00 4.90 7.23
C SER A 36 23.14 4.99 8.26
N VAL A 37 23.16 6.04 9.05
CA VAL A 37 24.19 6.30 10.08
C VAL A 37 23.71 6.02 11.51
N LEU A 38 22.41 5.74 11.71
CA LEU A 38 21.81 5.56 13.04
C LEU A 38 22.49 4.46 13.87
N HIS A 39 22.96 3.38 13.22
CA HIS A 39 23.68 2.28 13.85
C HIS A 39 24.96 2.73 14.60
N GLN A 40 25.56 3.87 14.23
CA GLN A 40 26.76 4.41 14.90
C GLN A 40 26.51 4.78 16.35
N ARG A 41 25.24 4.90 16.76
CA ARG A 41 24.83 5.19 18.14
C ARG A 41 24.37 3.95 18.91
N ALA A 42 24.52 2.74 18.35
CA ALA A 42 23.98 1.52 18.94
C ALA A 42 24.54 1.21 20.35
N ASP A 43 25.80 1.53 20.60
CA ASP A 43 26.43 1.30 21.92
C ASP A 43 25.83 2.19 23.02
N ASP A 44 25.40 3.38 22.67
CA ASP A 44 24.84 4.39 23.58
C ASP A 44 23.31 4.30 23.73
N LEU A 45 22.64 3.64 22.80
CA LEU A 45 21.18 3.63 22.70
C LEU A 45 20.57 2.26 23.02
N LYS A 46 19.42 2.29 23.68
CA LYS A 46 18.61 1.10 23.97
C LYS A 46 17.15 1.37 23.68
N ASN A 47 16.47 0.35 23.12
CA ASN A 47 15.03 0.35 22.94
C ASN A 47 14.51 1.56 22.14
N VAL A 48 15.20 1.92 21.05
CA VAL A 48 14.72 2.94 20.09
C VAL A 48 13.78 2.27 19.10
N HIS A 49 12.56 2.76 19.02
CA HIS A 49 11.55 2.26 18.10
C HIS A 49 11.49 3.11 16.84
N ILE A 50 11.55 2.48 15.67
CA ILE A 50 11.40 3.12 14.36
C ILE A 50 10.07 2.66 13.76
N SER A 51 9.11 3.58 13.60
CA SER A 51 7.85 3.29 12.90
C SER A 51 7.99 3.59 11.41
N ASN A 52 7.68 2.60 10.56
CA ASN A 52 7.78 2.72 9.10
C ASN A 52 6.63 1.95 8.43
N CYS A 53 6.24 2.40 7.25
CA CYS A 53 5.34 1.68 6.35
C CYS A 53 6.10 1.34 5.07
N LEU A 54 6.25 0.04 4.77
CA LEU A 54 6.89 -0.45 3.56
C LEU A 54 8.38 0.01 3.41
N PRO A 55 9.26 -0.26 4.38
CA PRO A 55 10.67 0.07 4.24
C PRO A 55 11.27 -0.58 3.00
N MET A 56 11.93 0.22 2.16
CA MET A 56 12.45 -0.24 0.86
C MET A 56 13.93 -0.60 0.91
N ALA A 57 14.71 0.07 1.74
CA ALA A 57 16.15 -0.16 1.85
C ALA A 57 16.48 -1.12 2.99
N THR A 58 17.54 -1.93 2.80
CA THR A 58 18.23 -2.59 3.90
C THR A 58 19.28 -1.63 4.43
N LEU A 59 19.10 -1.20 5.68
CA LEU A 59 19.95 -0.20 6.33
C LEU A 59 20.74 -0.84 7.49
N PRO A 60 21.94 -0.33 7.84
CA PRO A 60 22.82 -0.97 8.82
C PRO A 60 22.16 -1.20 10.20
N TYR A 61 21.34 -0.28 10.70
CA TYR A 61 20.66 -0.45 11.99
C TYR A 61 19.73 -1.68 12.06
N MET A 62 19.38 -2.25 10.91
CA MET A 62 18.50 -3.43 10.78
C MET A 62 19.24 -4.75 10.95
N GLU A 63 20.56 -4.73 11.08
CA GLU A 63 21.35 -5.96 11.26
C GLU A 63 21.16 -6.55 12.65
N PRO A 64 21.26 -7.90 12.80
CA PRO A 64 20.98 -8.61 14.06
C PRO A 64 21.78 -8.15 15.26
N GLU A 65 22.99 -7.62 15.02
CA GLU A 65 23.89 -7.13 16.07
C GLU A 65 23.34 -5.91 16.82
N TYR A 66 22.44 -5.15 16.17
CA TYR A 66 21.85 -3.93 16.76
C TYR A 66 20.44 -4.13 17.33
N LYS A 67 19.96 -5.36 17.43
CA LYS A 67 18.59 -5.70 17.86
C LYS A 67 18.22 -5.21 19.26
N ASP A 68 19.19 -5.04 20.15
CA ASP A 68 18.95 -4.54 21.51
C ASP A 68 18.83 -3.01 21.55
N SER A 69 19.26 -2.33 20.49
CA SER A 69 19.23 -0.89 20.37
C SER A 69 18.05 -0.40 19.53
N PHE A 70 17.72 -1.12 18.45
CA PHE A 70 16.71 -0.71 17.48
C PHE A 70 15.66 -1.77 17.23
N PHE A 71 14.39 -1.33 17.24
CA PHE A 71 13.23 -2.16 16.95
C PHE A 71 12.37 -1.49 15.87
N LEU A 72 11.90 -2.25 14.87
CA LEU A 72 11.09 -1.74 13.77
C LEU A 72 9.60 -2.06 13.97
N ASP A 73 8.80 -1.03 14.14
CA ASP A 73 7.33 -1.14 14.17
C ASP A 73 6.76 -0.84 12.79
N GLY A 74 6.12 -1.82 12.13
CA GLY A 74 5.68 -1.66 10.75
C GLY A 74 4.19 -1.73 10.53
N TRP A 75 3.67 -0.83 9.71
CA TRP A 75 2.29 -0.88 9.23
C TRP A 75 2.11 -1.76 7.99
N PHE A 76 3.19 -2.00 7.23
CA PHE A 76 3.16 -2.86 6.06
C PHE A 76 4.52 -3.54 5.86
N TYR A 77 4.52 -4.87 5.83
CA TYR A 77 5.76 -5.64 5.73
C TYR A 77 6.30 -5.67 4.31
N SER A 78 7.53 -5.21 4.15
CA SER A 78 8.39 -5.45 2.98
C SER A 78 9.25 -6.71 3.18
N PRO A 79 10.03 -7.15 2.18
CA PRO A 79 11.01 -8.21 2.37
C PRO A 79 12.00 -7.94 3.51
N VAL A 80 12.41 -6.69 3.68
CA VAL A 80 13.31 -6.25 4.76
C VAL A 80 12.67 -6.50 6.12
N MET A 81 11.44 -6.05 6.28
CA MET A 81 10.74 -6.19 7.55
C MET A 81 10.43 -7.65 7.91
N ARG A 82 10.12 -8.50 6.92
CA ARG A 82 9.98 -9.95 7.12
C ARG A 82 11.28 -10.59 7.64
N ARG A 83 12.45 -10.09 7.20
CA ARG A 83 13.74 -10.52 7.70
C ARG A 83 13.92 -10.12 9.16
N MET A 84 13.72 -8.86 9.50
CA MET A 84 13.84 -8.35 10.86
C MET A 84 12.87 -9.04 11.84
N HIS A 85 11.63 -9.29 11.41
CA HIS A 85 10.65 -10.03 12.21
C HIS A 85 11.18 -11.43 12.61
N LYS A 86 11.82 -12.14 11.68
CA LYS A 86 12.45 -13.44 11.98
C LYS A 86 13.64 -13.33 12.94
N GLN A 87 14.30 -12.19 13.00
CA GLN A 87 15.39 -11.90 13.92
C GLN A 87 14.88 -11.49 15.31
N GLY A 88 13.58 -11.20 15.47
CA GLY A 88 12.96 -10.80 16.72
C GLY A 88 13.04 -9.30 17.02
N ASN A 89 13.41 -8.47 16.05
CA ASN A 89 13.53 -7.02 16.19
C ASN A 89 12.58 -6.22 15.29
N ALA A 90 11.46 -6.82 14.90
CA ALA A 90 10.36 -6.11 14.25
C ALA A 90 8.99 -6.69 14.62
N SER A 91 7.96 -5.84 14.60
CA SER A 91 6.57 -6.22 14.83
C SER A 91 5.63 -5.48 13.90
N PHE A 92 4.44 -6.04 13.70
CA PHE A 92 3.38 -5.48 12.88
C PHE A 92 2.40 -4.65 13.72
N ILE A 93 2.02 -3.49 13.21
CA ILE A 93 0.97 -2.64 13.79
C ILE A 93 -0.31 -2.83 12.95
N PRO A 94 -1.32 -3.57 13.43
CA PRO A 94 -2.58 -3.77 12.71
C PRO A 94 -3.36 -2.46 12.57
N ASN A 95 -3.79 -2.14 11.34
CA ASN A 95 -4.61 -0.96 11.07
C ASN A 95 -5.28 -1.03 9.69
N ASN A 96 -6.36 -0.27 9.51
CA ASN A 96 -6.77 0.21 8.20
C ASN A 96 -5.96 1.46 7.85
N LEU A 97 -5.57 1.65 6.59
CA LEU A 97 -4.61 2.70 6.24
C LEU A 97 -5.08 4.10 6.63
N HIS A 98 -6.36 4.42 6.40
CA HIS A 98 -6.90 5.74 6.76
C HIS A 98 -6.78 6.06 8.27
N MET A 99 -6.64 5.06 9.13
CA MET A 99 -6.50 5.23 10.58
C MET A 99 -5.07 5.08 11.10
N ALA A 100 -4.09 4.76 10.24
CA ALA A 100 -2.72 4.46 10.65
C ALA A 100 -2.11 5.57 11.54
N ALA A 101 -2.15 6.82 11.08
CA ALA A 101 -1.66 7.95 11.85
C ALA A 101 -2.46 8.16 13.14
N MET A 102 -3.79 8.14 13.06
CA MET A 102 -4.66 8.44 14.19
C MET A 102 -4.47 7.44 15.34
N HIS A 103 -4.57 6.14 15.04
CA HIS A 103 -4.41 5.10 16.06
C HIS A 103 -2.99 5.08 16.66
N ARG A 104 -1.95 5.38 15.84
CA ARG A 104 -0.60 5.45 16.36
C ARG A 104 -0.44 6.63 17.32
N LEU A 105 -0.96 7.81 16.96
CA LEU A 105 -0.88 9.02 17.79
C LEU A 105 -1.70 8.93 19.07
N ASP A 106 -2.83 8.20 19.04
CA ASP A 106 -3.62 7.91 20.25
C ASP A 106 -2.83 7.05 21.25
N ALA A 107 -1.94 6.18 20.74
CA ALA A 107 -1.15 5.26 21.56
C ALA A 107 0.22 5.82 21.94
N ILE A 108 0.94 6.43 21.00
CA ILE A 108 2.34 6.83 21.15
C ILE A 108 2.61 8.11 20.37
N LYS A 109 3.12 9.14 21.07
CA LYS A 109 3.60 10.36 20.43
C LYS A 109 5.02 10.14 19.87
N PRO A 110 5.32 10.52 18.62
CA PRO A 110 6.68 10.47 18.08
C PRO A 110 7.58 11.52 18.76
N ASN A 111 8.80 11.13 19.16
CA ASN A 111 9.82 12.06 19.59
C ASN A 111 10.48 12.71 18.38
N ILE A 112 10.77 11.92 17.35
CA ILE A 112 11.45 12.39 16.15
C ILE A 112 10.67 11.94 14.91
N TYR A 113 10.43 12.88 14.00
CA TYR A 113 10.03 12.56 12.63
C TYR A 113 11.21 12.78 11.69
N VAL A 114 11.48 11.80 10.83
CA VAL A 114 12.51 11.88 9.79
C VAL A 114 11.91 11.49 8.44
N GLY A 115 12.01 12.35 7.44
CA GLY A 115 11.51 12.08 6.09
C GLY A 115 12.24 12.92 5.03
N VAL A 116 11.72 12.89 3.81
CA VAL A 116 12.31 13.61 2.68
C VAL A 116 11.48 14.84 2.33
N CYS A 117 12.14 15.87 1.83
CA CYS A 117 11.48 17.01 1.20
C CYS A 117 12.27 17.54 -0.01
N THR A 118 11.58 18.30 -0.86
CA THR A 118 12.23 19.08 -1.92
C THR A 118 12.98 20.28 -1.35
N PRO A 119 13.93 20.88 -2.09
CA PRO A 119 14.42 22.21 -1.75
C PRO A 119 13.27 23.21 -1.61
N PRO A 120 13.40 24.23 -0.72
CA PRO A 120 12.35 25.22 -0.54
C PRO A 120 12.19 26.12 -1.78
N ASP A 121 10.95 26.52 -2.02
CA ASP A 121 10.64 27.52 -3.04
C ASP A 121 11.03 28.94 -2.57
N LYS A 122 10.75 29.95 -3.43
CA LYS A 122 11.01 31.37 -3.14
C LYS A 122 10.22 31.93 -1.94
N HIS A 123 9.22 31.21 -1.47
CA HIS A 123 8.37 31.57 -0.33
C HIS A 123 8.72 30.78 0.94
N GLY A 124 9.71 29.89 0.87
CA GLY A 124 10.14 29.06 1.99
C GLY A 124 9.32 27.78 2.19
N TYR A 125 8.56 27.33 1.18
CA TYR A 125 7.83 26.08 1.23
C TYR A 125 8.62 24.95 0.59
N VAL A 126 8.72 23.84 1.29
CA VAL A 126 9.15 22.53 0.78
C VAL A 126 7.93 21.69 0.42
N SER A 127 8.10 20.70 -0.44
CA SER A 127 7.12 19.63 -0.65
C SER A 127 7.62 18.36 0.02
N LEU A 128 6.75 17.62 0.72
CA LEU A 128 7.03 16.27 1.22
C LEU A 128 7.12 15.24 0.09
N SER A 129 6.94 15.70 -1.14
CA SER A 129 7.18 14.97 -2.38
C SER A 129 6.29 13.74 -2.56
N THR A 130 6.84 12.54 -2.34
CA THR A 130 6.22 11.29 -2.75
C THR A 130 5.18 10.74 -1.76
N GLY A 131 4.96 11.35 -0.60
CA GLY A 131 4.04 10.78 0.37
C GLY A 131 3.47 11.74 1.39
N ASN A 132 2.18 11.49 1.70
CA ASN A 132 1.47 12.07 2.83
C ASN A 132 0.41 11.10 3.38
N THR A 133 0.79 9.84 3.52
CA THR A 133 -0.11 8.83 4.11
C THR A 133 -0.35 9.08 5.59
N TYR A 134 0.69 9.46 6.32
CA TYR A 134 0.67 9.81 7.73
C TYR A 134 1.70 10.91 8.06
N GLU A 135 2.52 11.29 7.11
CA GLU A 135 3.72 12.11 7.29
C GLU A 135 3.37 13.44 7.94
N ARG A 136 2.42 14.19 7.37
CA ARG A 136 2.05 15.51 7.89
C ARG A 136 1.55 15.44 9.32
N ARG A 137 0.73 14.45 9.65
CA ARG A 137 0.20 14.26 11.01
C ARG A 137 1.30 13.92 12.01
N MET A 138 2.28 13.11 11.60
CA MET A 138 3.44 12.77 12.43
C MET A 138 4.38 13.96 12.61
N ILE A 139 4.59 14.77 11.57
CA ILE A 139 5.34 16.03 11.64
C ILE A 139 4.69 17.00 12.65
N ASP A 140 3.38 17.20 12.55
CA ASP A 140 2.66 18.12 13.43
C ASP A 140 2.64 17.65 14.91
N ALA A 141 2.84 16.35 15.16
CA ALA A 141 2.86 15.75 16.50
C ALA A 141 4.26 15.57 17.09
N ALA A 142 5.30 15.46 16.27
CA ALA A 142 6.67 15.17 16.72
C ALA A 142 7.26 16.30 17.57
N ASP A 143 8.15 15.94 18.52
CA ASP A 143 8.92 16.90 19.30
C ASP A 143 10.07 17.50 18.49
N LEU A 144 10.61 16.76 17.52
CA LEU A 144 11.71 17.15 16.64
C LEU A 144 11.42 16.69 15.20
N VAL A 145 11.53 17.62 14.25
CA VAL A 145 11.31 17.36 12.82
C VAL A 145 12.62 17.54 12.05
N ILE A 146 13.09 16.46 11.44
CA ILE A 146 14.29 16.43 10.61
C ILE A 146 13.86 16.03 9.19
N LEU A 147 14.18 16.86 8.18
CA LEU A 147 13.88 16.52 6.79
C LEU A 147 15.17 16.44 5.95
N GLU A 148 15.27 15.43 5.13
CA GLU A 148 16.30 15.29 4.12
C GLU A 148 15.90 16.08 2.88
N MET A 149 16.56 17.19 2.65
CA MET A 149 16.33 18.07 1.52
C MET A 149 17.04 17.48 0.30
N ASN A 150 16.26 16.96 -0.65
CA ASN A 150 16.81 16.27 -1.82
C ASN A 150 16.18 16.82 -3.13
N LYS A 151 17.04 17.36 -4.00
CA LYS A 151 16.66 17.96 -5.29
C LYS A 151 16.15 16.96 -6.33
N ASN A 152 16.45 15.66 -6.13
CA ASN A 152 16.07 14.59 -7.07
C ASN A 152 14.61 14.14 -6.87
N PHE A 153 13.96 14.59 -5.79
CA PHE A 153 12.58 14.26 -5.51
C PHE A 153 11.61 15.23 -6.18
N PRO A 154 10.50 14.75 -6.78
CA PRO A 154 9.54 15.60 -7.47
C PRO A 154 8.84 16.55 -6.50
N ARG A 155 8.65 17.79 -6.92
CA ARG A 155 7.79 18.75 -6.22
C ARG A 155 6.34 18.46 -6.56
N THR A 156 5.60 17.96 -5.61
CA THR A 156 4.17 17.67 -5.72
C THR A 156 3.34 18.66 -4.92
N PHE A 157 2.03 18.68 -5.15
CA PHE A 157 1.08 19.61 -4.57
C PHE A 157 -0.03 18.90 -3.78
N GLY A 158 -0.66 19.63 -2.87
CA GLY A 158 -1.75 19.13 -2.02
C GLY A 158 -1.45 19.36 -0.55
N ASP A 159 -1.65 18.35 0.30
CA ASP A 159 -1.35 18.47 1.74
C ASP A 159 0.14 18.26 2.07
N VAL A 160 0.98 18.26 1.07
CA VAL A 160 2.45 18.01 1.17
C VAL A 160 3.28 19.29 1.32
N GLU A 161 2.70 20.46 1.09
CA GLU A 161 3.43 21.72 1.22
C GLU A 161 3.63 22.08 2.70
N LEU A 162 4.87 22.28 3.09
CA LEU A 162 5.28 22.62 4.45
C LEU A 162 6.23 23.81 4.44
N HIS A 163 5.95 24.84 5.25
CA HIS A 163 6.88 25.95 5.40
C HIS A 163 8.06 25.55 6.29
N VAL A 164 9.29 25.92 5.92
CA VAL A 164 10.54 25.55 6.62
C VAL A 164 10.59 25.97 8.10
N SER A 165 9.72 26.88 8.54
CA SER A 165 9.61 27.22 9.97
C SER A 165 9.08 26.07 10.83
N LYS A 166 8.45 25.07 10.22
CA LYS A 166 7.95 23.86 10.89
C LYS A 166 8.96 22.71 10.93
N VAL A 167 10.14 22.92 10.36
CA VAL A 167 11.24 21.95 10.32
C VAL A 167 12.33 22.43 11.26
N ASP A 168 12.79 21.60 12.16
CA ASP A 168 13.86 21.96 13.10
C ASP A 168 15.22 21.89 12.40
N TRP A 169 15.48 20.77 11.69
CA TRP A 169 16.74 20.55 11.01
C TRP A 169 16.53 20.00 9.59
N LEU A 170 17.44 20.37 8.71
CA LEU A 170 17.54 19.89 7.35
C LEU A 170 18.86 19.13 7.19
N ILE A 171 18.80 18.01 6.45
CA ILE A 171 19.99 17.30 5.98
C ILE A 171 20.07 17.53 4.48
N ASP A 172 21.19 18.04 3.98
CA ASP A 172 21.42 18.15 2.53
C ASP A 172 21.72 16.76 1.98
N ALA A 173 20.81 16.22 1.18
CA ALA A 173 20.85 14.85 0.67
C ALA A 173 20.86 14.82 -0.86
N ASP A 174 21.64 13.90 -1.43
CA ASP A 174 21.75 13.72 -2.88
C ASP A 174 21.79 12.21 -3.20
N TYR A 175 20.60 11.62 -3.32
CA TYR A 175 20.42 10.24 -3.77
C TYR A 175 19.16 10.14 -4.65
N ASP A 176 19.13 9.13 -5.51
CA ASP A 176 18.00 8.92 -6.42
C ASP A 176 16.74 8.50 -5.66
N VAL A 177 15.58 8.93 -6.16
CA VAL A 177 14.30 8.44 -5.66
C VAL A 177 14.24 6.92 -5.82
N PRO A 178 13.89 6.17 -4.77
CA PRO A 178 13.79 4.73 -4.87
C PRO A 178 12.82 4.29 -5.96
N ALA A 179 13.27 3.46 -6.89
CA ALA A 179 12.44 2.96 -7.97
C ALA A 179 11.95 1.53 -7.71
N LEU A 180 10.72 1.26 -8.15
CA LEU A 180 10.21 -0.10 -8.23
C LEU A 180 10.68 -0.77 -9.53
N PRO A 181 11.02 -2.07 -9.50
CA PRO A 181 11.33 -2.79 -10.72
C PRO A 181 10.09 -2.88 -11.61
N ASN A 182 10.30 -2.83 -12.93
CA ASN A 182 9.24 -3.12 -13.87
C ASN A 182 8.85 -4.59 -13.75
N ILE A 183 7.55 -4.86 -13.59
CA ILE A 183 6.99 -6.21 -13.49
C ILE A 183 6.35 -6.54 -14.83
N GLU A 184 6.92 -7.53 -15.53
CA GLU A 184 6.32 -8.09 -16.72
C GLU A 184 5.02 -8.85 -16.37
N THR A 185 4.01 -8.73 -17.22
CA THR A 185 2.73 -9.39 -17.04
C THR A 185 2.76 -10.81 -17.61
N SER A 186 2.28 -11.77 -16.84
CA SER A 186 2.08 -13.16 -17.28
C SER A 186 0.77 -13.33 -18.06
N GLU A 187 0.59 -14.46 -18.76
CA GLU A 187 -0.68 -14.79 -19.41
C GLU A 187 -1.87 -14.82 -18.42
N LYS A 188 -1.64 -15.26 -17.18
CA LYS A 188 -2.68 -15.23 -16.14
C LYS A 188 -3.06 -13.80 -15.75
N ASP A 189 -2.06 -12.92 -15.63
CA ASP A 189 -2.30 -11.50 -15.37
C ASP A 189 -3.13 -10.86 -16.48
N GLU A 190 -2.79 -11.14 -17.72
CA GLU A 190 -3.48 -10.59 -18.88
C GLU A 190 -4.95 -11.05 -18.96
N LYS A 191 -5.22 -12.35 -18.69
CA LYS A 191 -6.59 -12.87 -18.62
C LYS A 191 -7.42 -12.19 -17.53
N ILE A 192 -6.86 -12.07 -16.31
CA ILE A 192 -7.52 -11.38 -15.20
C ILE A 192 -7.69 -9.90 -15.55
N GLY A 193 -6.67 -9.27 -16.13
CA GLY A 193 -6.69 -7.88 -16.55
C GLY A 193 -7.80 -7.56 -17.54
N GLN A 194 -7.98 -8.40 -18.57
CA GLN A 194 -9.04 -8.29 -19.56
C GLN A 194 -10.43 -8.46 -18.94
N LEU A 195 -10.61 -9.45 -18.05
CA LEU A 195 -11.87 -9.67 -17.35
C LEU A 195 -12.28 -8.44 -16.53
N ILE A 196 -11.36 -7.86 -15.76
CA ILE A 196 -11.65 -6.67 -14.96
C ILE A 196 -11.89 -5.46 -15.86
N ALA A 197 -11.07 -5.24 -16.90
CA ALA A 197 -11.21 -4.12 -17.82
C ALA A 197 -12.55 -4.16 -18.61
N SER A 198 -13.11 -5.35 -18.84
CA SER A 198 -14.45 -5.52 -19.44
C SER A 198 -15.58 -4.97 -18.55
N GLN A 199 -15.31 -4.81 -17.27
CA GLN A 199 -16.25 -4.29 -16.27
C GLN A 199 -16.03 -2.81 -15.96
N ILE A 200 -15.09 -2.15 -16.63
CA ILE A 200 -14.76 -0.74 -16.44
C ILE A 200 -15.32 0.05 -17.63
N ASP A 201 -16.05 1.10 -17.37
CA ASP A 201 -16.69 1.96 -18.37
C ASP A 201 -15.94 3.29 -18.52
N ASP A 202 -16.21 4.01 -19.63
CA ASP A 202 -15.70 5.37 -19.82
C ASP A 202 -16.20 6.30 -18.72
N GLY A 203 -15.29 7.05 -18.11
CA GLY A 203 -15.57 7.96 -17.01
C GLY A 203 -15.57 7.33 -15.63
N ASP A 204 -15.26 6.05 -15.50
CA ASP A 204 -15.08 5.42 -14.18
C ASP A 204 -13.91 6.05 -13.43
N ASN A 205 -14.01 6.06 -12.11
CA ASN A 205 -12.95 6.54 -11.25
C ASN A 205 -12.24 5.33 -10.60
N ILE A 206 -10.92 5.26 -10.73
CA ILE A 206 -10.17 4.02 -10.49
C ILE A 206 -9.22 4.17 -9.30
N GLN A 207 -9.17 3.12 -8.47
CA GLN A 207 -8.10 2.82 -7.53
C GLN A 207 -7.45 1.51 -7.95
N VAL A 208 -6.12 1.51 -8.05
CA VAL A 208 -5.34 0.33 -8.43
C VAL A 208 -3.99 0.30 -7.69
N GLY A 209 -3.54 -0.89 -7.32
CA GLY A 209 -2.24 -1.11 -6.68
C GLY A 209 -1.11 -1.41 -7.67
N ILE A 210 -0.09 -2.13 -7.19
CA ILE A 210 1.07 -2.61 -7.96
C ILE A 210 1.05 -4.13 -8.11
N GLY A 211 1.76 -4.64 -9.11
CA GLY A 211 1.93 -6.07 -9.36
C GLY A 211 1.50 -6.47 -10.76
N GLY A 212 1.66 -7.74 -11.10
CA GLY A 212 1.33 -8.25 -12.43
C GLY A 212 -0.14 -8.02 -12.80
N ILE A 213 -1.07 -8.39 -11.94
CA ILE A 213 -2.52 -8.21 -12.16
C ILE A 213 -2.89 -6.73 -12.32
N PRO A 214 -2.56 -5.81 -11.40
CA PRO A 214 -2.82 -4.38 -11.56
C PRO A 214 -2.25 -3.79 -12.85
N ASN A 215 -1.01 -4.13 -13.19
CA ASN A 215 -0.38 -3.66 -14.43
C ASN A 215 -1.14 -4.16 -15.68
N ALA A 216 -1.58 -5.42 -15.69
CA ALA A 216 -2.36 -5.98 -16.80
C ALA A 216 -3.73 -5.29 -16.95
N VAL A 217 -4.39 -4.96 -15.82
CA VAL A 217 -5.65 -4.18 -15.86
C VAL A 217 -5.41 -2.83 -16.52
N ILE A 218 -4.43 -2.06 -16.05
CA ILE A 218 -4.12 -0.73 -16.60
C ILE A 218 -3.80 -0.81 -18.10
N LYS A 219 -2.99 -1.80 -18.52
CA LYS A 219 -2.71 -2.04 -19.95
C LYS A 219 -3.97 -2.30 -20.78
N ALA A 220 -4.96 -2.99 -20.22
CA ALA A 220 -6.22 -3.27 -20.91
C ALA A 220 -7.18 -2.04 -21.00
N LEU A 221 -6.85 -0.92 -20.31
CA LEU A 221 -7.68 0.29 -20.30
C LEU A 221 -7.33 1.35 -21.35
N TYR A 222 -6.32 1.15 -22.19
CA TYR A 222 -5.91 2.14 -23.21
C TYR A 222 -7.02 2.52 -24.21
N GLY A 223 -8.04 1.68 -24.37
CA GLY A 223 -9.22 1.97 -25.23
C GLY A 223 -10.32 2.77 -24.52
N LYS A 224 -10.21 3.05 -23.24
CA LYS A 224 -11.21 3.80 -22.46
C LYS A 224 -11.00 5.29 -22.57
N LYS A 225 -12.00 6.06 -22.09
CA LYS A 225 -12.00 7.54 -22.14
C LYS A 225 -12.43 8.15 -20.83
N ASP A 226 -11.88 9.31 -20.53
CA ASP A 226 -12.27 10.17 -19.40
C ASP A 226 -12.22 9.47 -18.03
N LEU A 227 -11.31 8.50 -17.85
CA LEU A 227 -11.12 7.87 -16.55
C LEU A 227 -10.66 8.89 -15.50
N GLY A 228 -11.04 8.65 -14.25
CA GLY A 228 -10.59 9.40 -13.09
C GLY A 228 -9.69 8.54 -12.20
N ILE A 229 -8.89 9.19 -11.35
CA ILE A 229 -8.05 8.55 -10.34
C ILE A 229 -8.38 9.09 -8.95
N HIS A 230 -8.72 8.19 -8.05
CA HIS A 230 -8.74 8.40 -6.61
C HIS A 230 -8.19 7.11 -5.98
N THR A 231 -6.93 7.12 -5.60
CA THR A 231 -6.17 5.92 -5.26
C THR A 231 -5.28 6.17 -4.04
N GLU A 232 -4.98 5.13 -3.31
CA GLU A 232 -3.96 5.16 -2.26
C GLU A 232 -2.58 5.48 -2.85
N MET A 233 -2.17 4.71 -3.85
CA MET A 233 -0.87 4.83 -4.51
C MET A 233 -1.02 5.22 -5.98
N LEU A 234 -0.24 6.20 -6.42
CA LEU A 234 -0.06 6.53 -7.83
C LEU A 234 1.14 5.75 -8.40
N THR A 235 0.93 5.07 -9.53
CA THR A 235 1.91 4.14 -10.12
C THR A 235 2.37 4.58 -11.52
N SER A 236 3.49 4.02 -12.01
CA SER A 236 4.01 4.30 -13.34
C SER A 236 3.01 4.00 -14.45
N GLU A 237 2.28 2.88 -14.35
CA GLU A 237 1.30 2.51 -15.38
C GLU A 237 0.13 3.51 -15.44
N VAL A 238 -0.29 4.05 -14.29
CA VAL A 238 -1.32 5.11 -14.24
C VAL A 238 -0.80 6.40 -14.90
N ALA A 239 0.45 6.79 -14.65
CA ALA A 239 1.06 7.96 -15.29
C ALA A 239 1.14 7.79 -16.81
N ARG A 240 1.51 6.62 -17.31
CA ARG A 240 1.54 6.30 -18.75
C ARG A 240 0.15 6.40 -19.38
N LEU A 241 -0.88 5.87 -18.69
CA LEU A 241 -2.26 5.95 -19.15
C LEU A 241 -2.78 7.41 -19.16
N ALA A 242 -2.36 8.24 -18.19
CA ALA A 242 -2.66 9.67 -18.17
C ALA A 242 -1.96 10.42 -19.33
N LYS A 243 -0.68 10.15 -19.59
CA LYS A 243 0.06 10.72 -20.73
C LYS A 243 -0.56 10.33 -22.08
N ALA A 244 -1.19 9.15 -22.16
CA ALA A 244 -1.95 8.73 -23.34
C ALA A 244 -3.32 9.40 -23.48
N GLY A 245 -3.73 10.27 -22.55
CA GLY A 245 -4.99 11.00 -22.60
C GLY A 245 -6.24 10.20 -22.19
N VAL A 246 -6.04 9.01 -21.63
CA VAL A 246 -7.14 8.16 -21.15
C VAL A 246 -7.68 8.64 -19.81
N ILE A 247 -6.80 9.17 -18.96
CA ILE A 247 -7.16 9.72 -17.64
C ILE A 247 -7.23 11.25 -17.76
N THR A 248 -8.44 11.80 -17.72
CA THR A 248 -8.70 13.24 -17.70
C THR A 248 -9.23 13.73 -16.36
N GLY A 249 -9.92 12.86 -15.63
CA GLY A 249 -10.63 13.20 -14.40
C GLY A 249 -11.87 14.08 -14.64
N ASP A 250 -12.28 14.34 -15.89
CA ASP A 250 -13.36 15.28 -16.23
C ASP A 250 -14.73 14.83 -15.74
N ARG A 251 -14.92 13.53 -15.53
CA ARG A 251 -16.18 12.95 -15.03
C ARG A 251 -16.15 12.64 -13.53
N LYS A 252 -15.09 12.97 -12.82
CA LYS A 252 -15.04 12.78 -11.37
C LYS A 252 -16.07 13.65 -10.65
N SER A 253 -16.73 13.10 -9.64
CA SER A 253 -17.64 13.82 -8.76
C SER A 253 -16.88 14.66 -7.73
N LEU A 254 -15.77 14.09 -7.19
CA LEU A 254 -14.90 14.73 -6.21
C LEU A 254 -13.52 15.01 -6.83
N HIS A 255 -12.97 16.21 -6.61
CA HIS A 255 -11.67 16.65 -7.18
C HIS A 255 -11.57 16.47 -8.69
N ARG A 256 -12.56 17.05 -9.41
CA ARG A 256 -12.63 16.99 -10.87
C ARG A 256 -11.35 17.52 -11.53
N GLY A 257 -10.85 16.79 -12.54
CA GLY A 257 -9.62 17.12 -13.25
C GLY A 257 -8.34 16.85 -12.47
N LYS A 258 -8.43 16.16 -11.32
CA LYS A 258 -7.27 15.80 -10.48
C LYS A 258 -7.13 14.29 -10.31
N MET A 259 -5.90 13.82 -10.36
CA MET A 259 -5.50 12.50 -9.88
C MET A 259 -5.17 12.62 -8.38
N VAL A 260 -5.99 12.02 -7.54
CA VAL A 260 -5.85 12.10 -6.08
C VAL A 260 -5.16 10.85 -5.58
N THR A 261 -4.10 11.03 -4.79
CA THR A 261 -3.33 9.94 -4.18
C THR A 261 -2.82 10.33 -2.79
N THR A 262 -2.37 9.36 -1.99
CA THR A 262 -1.70 9.65 -0.73
C THR A 262 -0.20 9.38 -0.79
N PHE A 263 0.26 8.52 -1.71
CA PHE A 263 1.69 8.39 -2.00
C PHE A 263 1.96 7.97 -3.45
N ILE A 264 3.20 8.18 -3.88
CA ILE A 264 3.68 7.96 -5.25
C ILE A 264 4.85 6.98 -5.18
N MET A 265 4.79 5.90 -5.96
CA MET A 265 5.88 4.94 -6.01
C MET A 265 5.91 4.23 -7.36
N GLY A 266 7.04 4.29 -8.05
CA GLY A 266 7.22 3.68 -9.37
C GLY A 266 8.63 3.84 -9.92
N ASP A 267 8.74 4.27 -11.15
CA ASP A 267 10.00 4.52 -11.86
C ASP A 267 10.25 6.03 -12.06
N GLN A 268 11.39 6.36 -12.65
CA GLN A 268 11.76 7.77 -12.91
C GLN A 268 10.72 8.48 -13.81
N GLU A 269 10.12 7.76 -14.76
CA GLU A 269 9.11 8.34 -15.64
C GLU A 269 7.87 8.84 -14.86
N LEU A 270 7.48 8.13 -13.81
CA LEU A 270 6.42 8.54 -12.90
C LEU A 270 6.82 9.79 -12.11
N TYR A 271 8.06 9.83 -11.59
CA TYR A 271 8.53 10.96 -10.80
C TYR A 271 8.62 12.22 -11.64
N ASP A 272 9.16 12.13 -12.86
CA ASP A 272 9.18 13.22 -13.83
C ASP A 272 7.77 13.70 -14.22
N PHE A 273 6.82 12.78 -14.32
CA PHE A 273 5.42 13.12 -14.59
C PHE A 273 4.75 13.87 -13.42
N CYS A 274 5.13 13.53 -12.19
CA CYS A 274 4.56 14.15 -10.99
C CYS A 274 5.20 15.49 -10.63
N ASP A 275 6.44 15.76 -11.12
CA ASP A 275 7.16 16.96 -10.78
C ASP A 275 6.45 18.20 -11.32
N GLU A 276 6.14 19.14 -10.42
CA GLU A 276 5.39 20.37 -10.69
C GLU A 276 4.07 20.17 -11.48
N ASN A 277 3.47 18.97 -11.39
CA ASN A 277 2.24 18.65 -12.10
C ASN A 277 0.98 18.99 -11.26
N PRO A 278 0.25 20.06 -11.58
CA PRO A 278 -0.93 20.45 -10.82
C PRO A 278 -2.13 19.50 -10.98
N ALA A 279 -2.07 18.56 -11.93
CA ALA A 279 -3.10 17.52 -12.07
C ALA A 279 -2.96 16.41 -11.02
N VAL A 280 -1.79 16.29 -10.37
CA VAL A 280 -1.54 15.33 -9.28
C VAL A 280 -1.72 16.02 -7.94
N MET A 281 -2.59 15.46 -7.09
CA MET A 281 -2.82 15.94 -5.72
C MET A 281 -2.43 14.85 -4.73
N VAL A 282 -1.42 15.10 -3.91
CA VAL A 282 -1.00 14.22 -2.81
C VAL A 282 -1.63 14.73 -1.52
N LEU A 283 -2.64 14.01 -1.03
CA LEU A 283 -3.45 14.40 0.13
C LEU A 283 -3.24 13.46 1.30
N ASP A 284 -3.66 13.90 2.50
CA ASP A 284 -3.61 13.13 3.75
C ASP A 284 -4.28 11.75 3.59
N GLY A 285 -3.58 10.69 4.00
CA GLY A 285 -4.08 9.32 3.88
C GLY A 285 -5.36 9.06 4.66
N ASN A 286 -5.58 9.75 5.78
CA ASN A 286 -6.85 9.68 6.50
C ASN A 286 -8.01 10.24 5.67
N TYR A 287 -7.76 11.19 4.77
CA TYR A 287 -8.75 11.72 3.84
C TYR A 287 -8.91 10.81 2.61
N VAL A 288 -7.82 10.50 1.91
CA VAL A 288 -7.84 9.77 0.62
C VAL A 288 -8.43 8.38 0.78
N ASN A 289 -8.04 7.66 1.84
CA ASN A 289 -8.45 6.27 2.07
C ASN A 289 -9.74 6.14 2.89
N ARG A 290 -10.32 7.22 3.38
CA ARG A 290 -11.54 7.13 4.18
C ARG A 290 -12.71 6.68 3.30
N PRO A 291 -13.43 5.58 3.69
CA PRO A 291 -14.48 5.01 2.83
C PRO A 291 -15.56 6.00 2.42
N ASP A 292 -16.01 6.87 3.32
CA ASP A 292 -17.02 7.89 3.04
C ASP A 292 -16.54 9.00 2.10
N VAL A 293 -15.23 9.26 2.02
CA VAL A 293 -14.63 10.16 1.03
C VAL A 293 -14.54 9.47 -0.34
N ILE A 294 -14.07 8.23 -0.37
CA ILE A 294 -14.01 7.42 -1.59
C ILE A 294 -15.40 7.31 -2.22
N ALA A 295 -16.42 7.06 -1.40
CA ALA A 295 -17.82 6.92 -1.81
C ALA A 295 -18.43 8.17 -2.46
N GLN A 296 -17.82 9.36 -2.31
CA GLN A 296 -18.24 10.58 -2.97
C GLN A 296 -17.88 10.64 -4.47
N ASN A 297 -17.04 9.72 -4.94
CA ASN A 297 -16.80 9.55 -6.37
C ASN A 297 -17.78 8.54 -6.95
N ASP A 298 -18.71 9.01 -7.78
CA ASP A 298 -19.59 8.13 -8.55
C ASP A 298 -18.74 7.20 -9.43
N ASN A 299 -19.22 5.99 -9.68
CA ASN A 299 -18.56 4.97 -10.49
C ASN A 299 -17.14 4.61 -9.99
N GLN A 300 -16.91 4.65 -8.69
CA GLN A 300 -15.62 4.26 -8.11
C GLN A 300 -15.37 2.76 -8.31
N VAL A 301 -14.24 2.41 -8.88
CA VAL A 301 -13.74 1.04 -9.06
C VAL A 301 -12.53 0.85 -8.16
N SER A 302 -12.60 -0.15 -7.28
CA SER A 302 -11.48 -0.55 -6.43
C SER A 302 -10.94 -1.90 -6.89
N LEU A 303 -9.63 -2.00 -7.06
CA LEU A 303 -8.93 -3.23 -7.40
C LEU A 303 -7.87 -3.56 -6.36
N ASN A 304 -8.06 -4.67 -5.67
CA ASN A 304 -7.10 -5.22 -4.72
C ASN A 304 -6.82 -6.70 -5.01
N THR A 305 -5.77 -7.25 -4.39
CA THR A 305 -5.41 -8.66 -4.54
C THR A 305 -5.45 -9.36 -3.18
N THR A 306 -5.64 -10.69 -3.20
CA THR A 306 -5.58 -11.52 -1.99
C THR A 306 -4.67 -12.73 -2.19
N LEU A 307 -4.11 -13.25 -1.09
CA LEU A 307 -3.29 -14.46 -1.13
C LEU A 307 -4.15 -15.73 -1.18
N GLU A 308 -5.28 -15.75 -0.46
CA GLU A 308 -6.28 -16.82 -0.53
C GLU A 308 -7.67 -16.29 -0.15
N ILE A 309 -8.70 -16.98 -0.59
CA ILE A 309 -10.10 -16.69 -0.27
C ILE A 309 -10.84 -18.00 0.05
N ASP A 310 -11.68 -17.99 1.10
CA ASP A 310 -12.52 -19.13 1.40
C ASP A 310 -13.87 -19.12 0.63
N LEU A 311 -14.57 -20.24 0.65
CA LEU A 311 -15.85 -20.40 -0.08
C LEU A 311 -16.99 -19.53 0.47
N THR A 312 -16.82 -18.89 1.62
CA THR A 312 -17.78 -17.90 2.13
C THR A 312 -17.45 -16.47 1.69
N GLY A 313 -16.24 -16.24 1.17
CA GLY A 313 -15.75 -14.96 0.67
C GLY A 313 -14.80 -14.22 1.62
N GLN A 314 -14.29 -14.83 2.69
CA GLN A 314 -13.27 -14.22 3.54
C GLN A 314 -11.91 -14.21 2.82
N CYS A 315 -11.23 -13.05 2.80
CA CYS A 315 -9.92 -12.90 2.17
C CYS A 315 -8.80 -12.80 3.20
N ALA A 316 -7.75 -13.62 3.03
CA ALA A 316 -6.49 -13.48 3.74
C ALA A 316 -5.46 -12.88 2.78
N SER A 317 -5.15 -11.60 2.95
CA SER A 317 -4.31 -10.83 2.02
C SER A 317 -2.95 -10.47 2.61
N GLU A 318 -2.81 -10.49 3.94
CA GLU A 318 -1.62 -9.98 4.64
C GLU A 318 -0.81 -11.06 5.35
N SER A 319 -1.33 -12.29 5.44
CA SER A 319 -0.64 -13.38 6.12
C SER A 319 -0.68 -14.69 5.34
N ILE A 320 0.27 -15.57 5.61
CA ILE A 320 0.32 -16.96 5.12
C ILE A 320 0.21 -17.86 6.36
N GLY A 321 -0.99 -18.38 6.62
CA GLY A 321 -1.31 -18.92 7.93
C GLY A 321 -1.06 -17.85 9.00
N PRO A 322 -0.43 -18.16 10.14
CA PRO A 322 -0.18 -17.21 11.23
C PRO A 322 0.97 -16.22 10.95
N ILE A 323 1.66 -16.34 9.81
CA ILE A 323 2.87 -15.55 9.52
C ILE A 323 2.49 -14.29 8.78
N GLN A 324 2.76 -13.12 9.38
CA GLN A 324 2.61 -11.83 8.72
C GLN A 324 3.48 -11.75 7.47
N TYR A 325 2.87 -11.42 6.32
CA TYR A 325 3.54 -11.35 5.02
C TYR A 325 3.62 -9.92 4.47
N SER A 326 2.54 -9.15 4.58
CA SER A 326 2.45 -7.76 4.16
C SER A 326 1.72 -6.92 5.22
N GLY A 327 0.70 -6.20 4.87
CA GLY A 327 -0.19 -5.47 5.74
C GLY A 327 -1.56 -5.36 5.10
N THR A 328 -2.54 -4.89 5.83
CA THR A 328 -3.89 -4.67 5.31
C THR A 328 -3.87 -3.56 4.24
N GLY A 329 -3.01 -2.54 4.41
CA GLY A 329 -3.02 -1.34 3.57
C GLY A 329 -4.41 -0.72 3.51
N GLY A 330 -4.79 -0.24 2.34
CA GLY A 330 -6.11 0.32 2.07
C GLY A 330 -7.13 -0.66 1.48
N GLN A 331 -6.89 -1.97 1.48
CA GLN A 331 -7.79 -2.94 0.84
C GLN A 331 -9.23 -2.83 1.39
N ALA A 332 -9.40 -2.85 2.70
CA ALA A 332 -10.72 -2.75 3.33
C ALA A 332 -11.33 -1.35 3.11
N ASP A 333 -10.52 -0.31 3.15
CA ASP A 333 -10.94 1.08 2.95
C ASP A 333 -11.52 1.28 1.55
N THR A 334 -10.74 0.90 0.54
CA THR A 334 -11.10 1.10 -0.87
C THR A 334 -12.22 0.15 -1.31
N ALA A 335 -12.26 -1.09 -0.81
CA ALA A 335 -13.32 -2.04 -1.10
C ALA A 335 -14.69 -1.55 -0.56
N ARG A 336 -14.73 -1.04 0.68
CA ARG A 336 -15.94 -0.46 1.28
C ARG A 336 -16.36 0.82 0.55
N GLY A 337 -15.43 1.77 0.41
CA GLY A 337 -15.73 3.05 -0.23
C GLY A 337 -16.24 2.89 -1.66
N ALA A 338 -15.66 1.98 -2.45
CA ALA A 338 -16.15 1.70 -3.80
C ALA A 338 -17.55 1.07 -3.80
N GLN A 339 -17.88 0.21 -2.84
CA GLN A 339 -19.22 -0.39 -2.77
C GLN A 339 -20.30 0.58 -2.29
N GLU A 340 -19.95 1.58 -1.50
CA GLU A 340 -20.83 2.65 -1.03
C GLU A 340 -21.02 3.76 -2.08
N ALA A 341 -20.09 3.88 -3.03
CA ALA A 341 -20.20 4.83 -4.13
C ALA A 341 -21.36 4.47 -5.06
N LYS A 342 -22.04 5.50 -5.59
CA LYS A 342 -23.07 5.29 -6.61
C LYS A 342 -22.49 4.61 -7.85
N ASN A 343 -23.06 3.47 -8.25
CA ASN A 343 -22.58 2.58 -9.31
C ASN A 343 -21.15 2.05 -9.07
N GLY A 344 -20.65 2.15 -7.86
CA GLY A 344 -19.31 1.70 -7.52
C GLY A 344 -19.22 0.19 -7.39
N ARG A 345 -18.01 -0.35 -7.57
CA ARG A 345 -17.73 -1.78 -7.51
C ARG A 345 -16.30 -2.08 -7.07
N SER A 346 -16.15 -3.20 -6.38
CA SER A 346 -14.88 -3.61 -5.81
C SER A 346 -14.48 -4.98 -6.34
N PHE A 347 -13.24 -5.11 -6.78
CA PHE A 347 -12.64 -6.35 -7.27
C PHE A 347 -11.56 -6.84 -6.32
N ILE A 348 -11.61 -8.14 -5.99
CA ILE A 348 -10.55 -8.88 -5.34
C ILE A 348 -10.01 -9.90 -6.34
N ALA A 349 -8.79 -9.72 -6.78
CA ALA A 349 -8.16 -10.57 -7.78
C ALA A 349 -7.14 -11.52 -7.15
N LEU A 350 -7.06 -12.73 -7.66
CA LEU A 350 -6.04 -13.70 -7.29
C LEU A 350 -5.83 -14.73 -8.42
N TYR A 351 -4.65 -15.34 -8.46
CA TYR A 351 -4.48 -16.55 -9.27
C TYR A 351 -5.25 -17.69 -8.61
N SER A 352 -5.90 -18.54 -9.42
CA SER A 352 -6.64 -19.70 -8.90
C SER A 352 -5.76 -20.70 -8.17
N THR A 353 -4.46 -20.78 -8.52
CA THR A 353 -3.45 -21.64 -7.91
C THR A 353 -2.14 -20.92 -7.67
N ALA A 354 -1.32 -21.45 -6.77
CA ALA A 354 0.07 -21.03 -6.56
C ALA A 354 0.97 -22.22 -6.24
N MET A 355 2.25 -22.11 -6.65
CA MET A 355 3.28 -23.07 -6.25
C MET A 355 3.73 -22.77 -4.83
N VAL A 356 3.45 -23.66 -3.90
CA VAL A 356 3.76 -23.54 -2.47
C VAL A 356 4.82 -24.57 -2.10
N LYS A 357 5.85 -24.13 -1.34
CA LYS A 357 6.85 -25.06 -0.82
C LYS A 357 6.25 -25.84 0.35
N ASN A 358 6.20 -27.16 0.22
CA ASN A 358 5.86 -28.05 1.32
C ASN A 358 6.95 -27.97 2.38
N ARG A 359 6.58 -27.67 3.64
CA ARG A 359 7.55 -27.47 4.72
C ARG A 359 8.21 -28.77 5.20
N GLU A 360 7.53 -29.91 5.00
CA GLU A 360 8.01 -31.23 5.43
C GLU A 360 8.93 -31.86 4.37
N THR A 361 8.53 -31.83 3.11
CA THR A 361 9.28 -32.46 2.02
C THR A 361 10.27 -31.54 1.34
N GLY A 362 10.09 -30.21 1.45
CA GLY A 362 10.86 -29.20 0.72
C GLY A 362 10.48 -29.06 -0.75
N GLU A 363 9.61 -29.90 -1.29
CA GLU A 363 9.14 -29.87 -2.67
C GLU A 363 8.13 -28.75 -2.92
N ARG A 364 8.02 -28.32 -4.17
CA ARG A 364 6.99 -27.37 -4.58
C ARG A 364 5.78 -28.12 -5.11
N GLU A 365 4.63 -27.83 -4.56
CA GLU A 365 3.33 -28.37 -4.99
C GLU A 365 2.38 -27.24 -5.40
N GLU A 366 1.57 -27.48 -6.41
CA GLU A 366 0.51 -26.55 -6.78
C GLU A 366 -0.65 -26.66 -5.80
N LYS A 367 -1.15 -25.53 -5.30
CA LYS A 367 -2.31 -25.48 -4.38
C LYS A 367 -3.33 -24.47 -4.86
N SER A 368 -4.61 -24.81 -4.67
CA SER A 368 -5.71 -23.87 -4.88
C SER A 368 -5.59 -22.68 -3.94
N LYS A 369 -5.90 -21.48 -4.45
CA LYS A 369 -5.99 -20.24 -3.66
C LYS A 369 -7.43 -19.89 -3.30
N ILE A 370 -8.41 -20.57 -3.92
CA ILE A 370 -9.78 -20.65 -3.43
C ILE A 370 -9.86 -21.92 -2.58
N VAL A 371 -10.22 -21.78 -1.31
CA VAL A 371 -10.15 -22.85 -0.31
C VAL A 371 -11.48 -23.00 0.42
N ALA A 372 -11.78 -24.20 0.93
CA ALA A 372 -13.02 -24.41 1.71
C ALA A 372 -12.98 -23.61 3.03
N GLN A 373 -11.81 -23.51 3.64
CA GLN A 373 -11.53 -22.74 4.84
C GLN A 373 -10.13 -22.14 4.71
N LEU A 374 -9.95 -20.90 5.15
CA LEU A 374 -8.64 -20.25 5.18
C LEU A 374 -7.61 -21.11 5.92
N THR A 375 -6.36 -21.02 5.49
CA THR A 375 -5.24 -21.71 6.17
C THR A 375 -5.27 -21.40 7.67
N PRO A 376 -5.18 -22.41 8.57
CA PRO A 376 -5.24 -22.20 10.02
C PRO A 376 -4.29 -21.10 10.50
N GLY A 377 -4.84 -20.14 11.24
CA GLY A 377 -4.11 -18.95 11.73
C GLY A 377 -3.97 -17.83 10.73
N ALA A 378 -4.53 -17.93 9.52
CA ALA A 378 -4.54 -16.83 8.56
C ALA A 378 -5.40 -15.65 9.08
N ILE A 379 -4.92 -14.45 8.82
CA ILE A 379 -5.60 -13.21 9.20
C ILE A 379 -6.64 -12.86 8.14
N VAL A 380 -7.87 -12.59 8.56
CA VAL A 380 -8.92 -12.08 7.67
C VAL A 380 -8.70 -10.59 7.44
N SER A 381 -8.09 -10.23 6.33
CA SER A 381 -7.81 -8.83 5.95
C SER A 381 -9.05 -8.14 5.41
N LEU A 382 -9.89 -8.87 4.67
CA LEU A 382 -11.20 -8.40 4.21
C LEU A 382 -12.28 -9.42 4.56
N GLN A 383 -13.23 -9.00 5.37
CA GLN A 383 -14.32 -9.88 5.80
C GLN A 383 -15.31 -10.11 4.65
N ARG A 384 -16.01 -11.25 4.70
CA ARG A 384 -16.90 -11.70 3.62
C ARG A 384 -18.04 -10.74 3.28
N SER A 385 -18.46 -9.89 4.22
CA SER A 385 -19.51 -8.88 3.99
C SER A 385 -19.03 -7.72 3.11
N ASP A 386 -17.71 -7.50 3.01
CA ASP A 386 -17.10 -6.40 2.28
C ASP A 386 -16.53 -6.86 0.91
N VAL A 387 -16.76 -8.12 0.51
CA VAL A 387 -16.33 -8.65 -0.78
C VAL A 387 -17.47 -8.58 -1.81
N ASP A 388 -17.23 -7.85 -2.91
CA ASP A 388 -18.18 -7.66 -4.00
C ASP A 388 -17.93 -8.64 -5.16
N ARG A 389 -16.80 -8.50 -5.86
CA ARG A 389 -16.42 -9.33 -7.00
C ARG A 389 -15.06 -9.97 -6.79
N VAL A 390 -14.98 -11.26 -7.09
CA VAL A 390 -13.73 -12.02 -7.05
C VAL A 390 -13.36 -12.45 -8.45
N VAL A 391 -12.10 -12.29 -8.85
CA VAL A 391 -11.63 -12.55 -10.20
C VAL A 391 -10.42 -13.47 -10.18
N THR A 392 -10.48 -14.53 -10.98
CA THR A 392 -9.34 -15.37 -11.33
C THR A 392 -9.19 -15.44 -12.85
N GLU A 393 -8.17 -16.13 -13.34
CA GLU A 393 -8.00 -16.40 -14.77
C GLU A 393 -9.12 -17.25 -15.39
N TYR A 394 -10.07 -17.75 -14.56
CA TYR A 394 -11.23 -18.56 -15.00
C TYR A 394 -12.55 -17.79 -15.03
N GLY A 395 -12.60 -16.55 -14.55
CA GLY A 395 -13.81 -15.73 -14.59
C GLY A 395 -14.01 -14.80 -13.40
N ILE A 396 -15.22 -14.26 -13.29
CA ILE A 396 -15.66 -13.31 -12.26
C ILE A 396 -16.79 -13.94 -11.46
N ALA A 397 -16.68 -13.93 -10.13
CA ALA A 397 -17.73 -14.30 -9.19
C ALA A 397 -18.28 -13.04 -8.51
N GLU A 398 -19.56 -12.70 -8.73
CA GLU A 398 -20.26 -11.59 -8.12
C GLU A 398 -20.90 -12.06 -6.80
N LEU A 399 -20.33 -11.62 -5.65
CA LEU A 399 -20.71 -12.12 -4.33
C LEU A 399 -21.63 -11.17 -3.55
N ARG A 400 -21.71 -9.89 -3.93
CA ARG A 400 -22.54 -8.90 -3.25
C ARG A 400 -24.02 -9.30 -3.30
N GLY A 401 -24.68 -9.37 -2.14
CA GLY A 401 -26.08 -9.78 -2.00
C GLY A 401 -26.35 -11.29 -2.19
N LYS A 402 -25.31 -12.12 -2.32
CA LYS A 402 -25.47 -13.57 -2.48
C LYS A 402 -25.44 -14.32 -1.15
N SER A 403 -26.29 -15.35 -1.03
CA SER A 403 -26.24 -16.29 0.09
C SER A 403 -24.94 -17.11 0.08
N VAL A 404 -24.59 -17.73 1.21
CA VAL A 404 -23.38 -18.58 1.28
C VAL A 404 -23.42 -19.70 0.27
N VAL A 405 -24.57 -20.34 0.05
CA VAL A 405 -24.70 -21.41 -1.00
C VAL A 405 -24.35 -20.87 -2.37
N GLN A 406 -24.91 -19.72 -2.74
CA GLN A 406 -24.62 -19.08 -4.03
C GLN A 406 -23.14 -18.67 -4.15
N ARG A 407 -22.54 -18.19 -3.06
CA ARG A 407 -21.10 -17.83 -3.03
C ARG A 407 -20.21 -19.05 -3.27
N VAL A 408 -20.54 -20.18 -2.63
CA VAL A 408 -19.81 -21.46 -2.84
C VAL A 408 -19.85 -21.86 -4.33
N GLU A 409 -21.04 -21.85 -4.94
CA GLU A 409 -21.20 -22.18 -6.35
C GLU A 409 -20.39 -21.25 -7.27
N LEU A 410 -20.49 -19.94 -7.05
CA LEU A 410 -19.78 -18.93 -7.84
C LEU A 410 -18.26 -19.03 -7.70
N LEU A 411 -17.75 -19.18 -6.47
CA LEU A 411 -16.31 -19.30 -6.21
C LEU A 411 -15.72 -20.61 -6.75
N ILE A 412 -16.45 -21.72 -6.64
CA ILE A 412 -16.06 -22.99 -7.27
C ILE A 412 -16.02 -22.82 -8.79
N GLY A 413 -16.96 -22.07 -9.38
CA GLY A 413 -17.01 -21.80 -10.81
C GLY A 413 -15.75 -21.13 -11.36
N ILE A 414 -15.10 -20.27 -10.58
CA ILE A 414 -13.87 -19.57 -10.94
C ILE A 414 -12.59 -20.19 -10.35
N ALA A 415 -12.70 -21.29 -9.60
CA ALA A 415 -11.56 -22.08 -9.13
C ALA A 415 -10.90 -22.85 -10.29
N HIS A 416 -9.64 -23.22 -10.12
CA HIS A 416 -8.95 -24.09 -11.06
C HIS A 416 -9.72 -25.40 -11.22
N PRO A 417 -9.99 -25.89 -12.45
CA PRO A 417 -10.85 -27.06 -12.70
C PRO A 417 -10.50 -28.30 -11.88
N ALA A 418 -9.20 -28.57 -11.69
CA ALA A 418 -8.72 -29.74 -10.94
C ALA A 418 -9.13 -29.76 -9.45
N TYR A 419 -9.56 -28.62 -8.89
CA TYR A 419 -9.89 -28.52 -7.46
C TYR A 419 -11.41 -28.40 -7.21
N ARG A 420 -12.24 -28.22 -8.24
CA ARG A 420 -13.68 -27.92 -8.09
C ARG A 420 -14.45 -29.00 -7.35
N GLU A 421 -14.22 -30.26 -7.70
CA GLU A 421 -14.89 -31.39 -7.04
C GLU A 421 -14.49 -31.51 -5.58
N GLN A 422 -13.20 -31.36 -5.27
CA GLN A 422 -12.71 -31.39 -3.91
C GLN A 422 -13.29 -30.23 -3.07
N LEU A 423 -13.35 -29.03 -3.63
CA LEU A 423 -13.94 -27.86 -2.96
C LEU A 423 -15.42 -28.08 -2.63
N LEU A 424 -16.17 -28.66 -3.56
CA LEU A 424 -17.59 -28.99 -3.34
C LEU A 424 -17.76 -30.06 -2.25
N PHE A 425 -16.95 -31.12 -2.30
CA PHE A 425 -16.93 -32.16 -1.27
C PHE A 425 -16.62 -31.57 0.12
N ASP A 426 -15.58 -30.74 0.23
CA ASP A 426 -15.18 -30.13 1.48
C ASP A 426 -16.24 -29.15 2.00
N ALA A 427 -16.89 -28.37 1.13
CA ALA A 427 -18.00 -27.47 1.52
C ALA A 427 -19.17 -28.23 2.16
N ARG A 428 -19.51 -29.41 1.64
CA ARG A 428 -20.54 -30.28 2.23
C ARG A 428 -20.07 -30.93 3.53
N ARG A 429 -18.89 -31.54 3.52
CA ARG A 429 -18.30 -32.22 4.68
C ARG A 429 -18.16 -31.28 5.89
N MET A 430 -17.83 -30.02 5.66
CA MET A 430 -17.68 -28.99 6.70
C MET A 430 -19.01 -28.33 7.09
N GLY A 431 -20.12 -28.66 6.44
CA GLY A 431 -21.42 -28.08 6.72
C GLY A 431 -21.56 -26.62 6.27
N ILE A 432 -20.68 -26.13 5.36
CA ILE A 432 -20.81 -24.77 4.79
C ILE A 432 -22.06 -24.69 3.95
N ILE A 433 -22.38 -25.75 3.24
CA ILE A 433 -23.64 -25.95 2.51
C ILE A 433 -24.29 -27.25 2.95
N GLY A 434 -25.65 -27.30 2.92
CA GLY A 434 -26.41 -28.49 3.26
C GLY A 434 -26.38 -29.54 2.14
N GLY A 435 -26.77 -30.78 2.49
CA GLY A 435 -26.86 -31.92 1.56
C GLY A 435 -25.69 -32.90 1.77
N HIS A 436 -25.99 -34.08 2.26
CA HIS A 436 -25.05 -35.20 2.37
C HIS A 436 -24.93 -35.91 1.05
#